data_cea7826939cd1773dfe8769888c91af2
#
_entry.id   cea7826939cd1773dfe8769888c91af2
#
_cell.length_a   1.000
_cell.length_b   1.000
_cell.length_c   1.000
_cell.angle_alpha   90.00
_cell.angle_beta   90.00
_cell.angle_gamma   90.00
#
_symmetry.space_group_name_H-M   'P 1'
#
loop_
_entity.id
_entity.type
_entity.pdbx_description
1 polymer ?
#
loop_
_entity_poly.entity_id
_entity_poly.type
_entity_poly.pdbx_seq_one_letter_code
_entity_poly.pdbx_strand_id
1 'polypeptide(L)'
;MSREKRSQVHKRRRGCLSGCLLYIVLILGVISLVFVGACVLGFVENDPQTGKPSLNFESVGFGNGQLPKIDLSGFDLSGVTGLVDDLPTDQWPYRVAREGMTIKTLRGEGEAVLICCDGYTLLLGGGKSGPMLCGQLLLCGAGSLSAAAAMSSGETEIGGLGMAISMTKPGYLLFTDTQTKSKAYNSMLSAAQKTGVTQMVVPQQGLTFSLGRATVTVIGPTYRNHLDERDDGLSFRIDYGATSALVMGGVTGAGEREIRSAGAPLDADVLICAQGGTDDATSADFVAAVSPKAALLTGRKPANQVIVRLQKAGAKVYTARDHGVMTVYSDGANITVAP
;
A
#
# COMPACT_ATOMS: atom_id res chain seq x y z
N MET A 1 -0.14 -34.90 53.80
CA MET A 1 0.05 -34.23 52.50
C MET A 1 -0.35 -32.76 52.68
N SER A 2 0.66 -31.88 52.71
CA SER A 2 0.49 -30.50 53.15
C SER A 2 -0.29 -29.66 52.10
N ARG A 3 -0.96 -28.60 52.58
CA ARG A 3 -1.73 -27.64 51.75
C ARG A 3 -0.90 -27.04 50.59
N GLU A 4 0.39 -26.98 50.69
CA GLU A 4 1.30 -26.47 49.66
C GLU A 4 1.38 -27.35 48.41
N LYS A 5 1.30 -28.68 48.51
CA LYS A 5 1.30 -29.56 47.33
C LYS A 5 0.01 -29.45 46.50
N ARG A 6 -1.13 -29.10 47.13
CA ARG A 6 -2.37 -28.88 46.41
C ARG A 6 -2.37 -27.58 45.59
N SER A 7 -1.71 -26.51 46.06
CA SER A 7 -1.63 -25.23 45.34
C SER A 7 -0.73 -25.31 44.12
N GLN A 8 0.34 -26.07 44.17
CA GLN A 8 1.25 -26.25 43.02
C GLN A 8 0.64 -27.08 41.90
N VAL A 9 -0.20 -28.08 42.24
CA VAL A 9 -0.91 -28.90 41.23
C VAL A 9 -1.98 -28.05 40.48
N HIS A 10 -2.65 -27.14 41.17
CA HIS A 10 -3.62 -26.24 40.56
C HIS A 10 -2.97 -25.15 39.68
N LYS A 11 -1.79 -24.64 40.04
CA LYS A 11 -1.04 -23.67 39.23
C LYS A 11 -0.49 -24.31 37.94
N ARG A 12 -0.02 -25.57 37.99
CA ARG A 12 0.45 -26.30 36.80
C ARG A 12 -0.68 -26.61 35.82
N ARG A 13 -1.91 -26.93 36.28
CA ARG A 13 -3.03 -27.19 35.40
C ARG A 13 -3.55 -25.92 34.67
N ARG A 14 -3.52 -24.75 35.32
CA ARG A 14 -3.88 -23.49 34.68
C ARG A 14 -2.89 -23.03 33.63
N GLY A 15 -1.60 -23.24 33.82
CA GLY A 15 -0.58 -22.91 32.80
C GLY A 15 -0.63 -23.79 31.57
N CYS A 16 -1.00 -25.07 31.70
CA CYS A 16 -1.12 -25.98 30.56
C CYS A 16 -2.36 -25.69 29.69
N LEU A 17 -3.50 -25.35 30.30
CA LEU A 17 -4.72 -24.97 29.58
C LEU A 17 -4.56 -23.65 28.81
N SER A 18 -3.86 -22.67 29.39
CA SER A 18 -3.56 -21.39 28.75
C SER A 18 -2.62 -21.57 27.53
N GLY A 19 -1.61 -22.44 27.65
CA GLY A 19 -0.71 -22.76 26.56
C GLY A 19 -1.39 -23.49 25.40
N CYS A 20 -2.26 -24.47 25.71
CA CYS A 20 -3.03 -25.16 24.69
C CYS A 20 -4.02 -24.23 23.98
N LEU A 21 -4.67 -23.31 24.69
CA LEU A 21 -5.58 -22.34 24.08
C LEU A 21 -4.84 -21.38 23.15
N LEU A 22 -3.68 -20.89 23.57
CA LEU A 22 -2.83 -20.04 22.74
C LEU A 22 -2.35 -20.76 21.47
N TYR A 23 -2.02 -22.05 21.58
CA TYR A 23 -1.59 -22.87 20.45
C TYR A 23 -2.73 -23.12 19.46
N ILE A 24 -3.96 -23.36 19.96
CA ILE A 24 -5.16 -23.51 19.13
C ILE A 24 -5.47 -22.20 18.40
N VAL A 25 -5.40 -21.05 19.06
CA VAL A 25 -5.61 -19.74 18.44
C VAL A 25 -4.55 -19.45 17.38
N LEU A 26 -3.30 -19.80 17.63
CA LEU A 26 -2.22 -19.68 16.64
C LEU A 26 -2.45 -20.58 15.41
N ILE A 27 -2.85 -21.84 15.63
CA ILE A 27 -3.16 -22.77 14.53
C ILE A 27 -4.35 -22.26 13.72
N LEU A 28 -5.42 -21.81 14.37
CA LEU A 28 -6.58 -21.24 13.67
C LEU A 28 -6.21 -19.96 12.91
N GLY A 29 -5.33 -19.12 13.45
CA GLY A 29 -4.80 -17.94 12.77
C GLY A 29 -3.97 -18.29 11.54
N VAL A 30 -3.13 -19.33 11.62
CA VAL A 30 -2.35 -19.82 10.47
C VAL A 30 -3.25 -20.45 9.41
N ILE A 31 -4.24 -21.25 9.80
CA ILE A 31 -5.23 -21.85 8.87
C ILE A 31 -6.03 -20.75 8.17
N SER A 32 -6.48 -19.73 8.90
CA SER A 32 -7.19 -18.58 8.33
C SER A 32 -6.31 -17.81 7.34
N LEU A 33 -5.03 -17.58 7.67
CA LEU A 33 -4.07 -16.92 6.78
C LEU A 33 -3.78 -17.74 5.50
N VAL A 34 -3.64 -19.06 5.64
CA VAL A 34 -3.45 -19.97 4.50
C VAL A 34 -4.70 -20.00 3.62
N PHE A 35 -5.89 -20.01 4.22
CA PHE A 35 -7.15 -20.02 3.48
C PHE A 35 -7.38 -18.69 2.74
N VAL A 36 -7.17 -17.56 3.40
CA VAL A 36 -7.24 -16.23 2.75
C VAL A 36 -6.20 -16.13 1.64
N GLY A 37 -4.98 -16.63 1.87
CA GLY A 37 -3.95 -16.72 0.85
C GLY A 37 -4.36 -17.58 -0.35
N ALA A 38 -5.01 -18.71 -0.11
CA ALA A 38 -5.50 -19.61 -1.16
C ALA A 38 -6.65 -18.98 -1.97
N CYS A 39 -7.57 -18.26 -1.32
CA CYS A 39 -8.63 -17.51 -2.02
C CYS A 39 -8.06 -16.40 -2.90
N VAL A 40 -7.08 -15.63 -2.36
CA VAL A 40 -6.42 -14.53 -3.07
C VAL A 40 -5.60 -15.03 -4.26
N LEU A 41 -5.03 -16.21 -4.18
CA LEU A 41 -4.23 -16.81 -5.26
C LEU A 41 -5.07 -17.60 -6.28
N GLY A 42 -6.41 -17.62 -6.15
CA GLY A 42 -7.30 -18.32 -7.08
C GLY A 42 -7.29 -19.85 -6.93
N PHE A 43 -6.83 -20.38 -5.79
CA PHE A 43 -6.85 -21.82 -5.50
C PHE A 43 -8.22 -22.34 -5.03
N VAL A 44 -9.14 -21.44 -4.74
CA VAL A 44 -10.49 -21.79 -4.29
C VAL A 44 -11.45 -21.58 -5.45
N GLU A 45 -12.02 -22.68 -5.94
CA GLU A 45 -13.10 -22.66 -6.93
C GLU A 45 -14.36 -23.25 -6.31
N ASN A 46 -15.52 -22.74 -6.67
CA ASN A 46 -16.78 -23.36 -6.29
C ASN A 46 -17.04 -24.58 -7.18
N ASP A 47 -17.25 -25.72 -6.57
CA ASP A 47 -17.69 -26.93 -7.26
C ASP A 47 -19.03 -26.64 -7.97
N PRO A 48 -19.09 -26.79 -9.30
CA PRO A 48 -20.28 -26.46 -10.08
C PRO A 48 -21.50 -27.32 -9.76
N GLN A 49 -21.31 -28.46 -9.09
CA GLN A 49 -22.43 -29.38 -8.73
C GLN A 49 -22.94 -29.13 -7.31
N THR A 50 -22.09 -28.75 -6.39
CA THR A 50 -22.47 -28.63 -4.98
C THR A 50 -22.48 -27.14 -4.48
N GLY A 51 -21.92 -26.20 -5.25
CA GLY A 51 -21.79 -24.80 -4.88
C GLY A 51 -20.84 -24.54 -3.70
N LYS A 52 -20.12 -25.56 -3.22
CA LYS A 52 -19.20 -25.45 -2.09
C LYS A 52 -17.80 -25.10 -2.54
N PRO A 53 -17.06 -24.30 -1.76
CA PRO A 53 -15.67 -23.98 -2.09
C PRO A 53 -14.78 -25.22 -1.99
N SER A 54 -13.96 -25.45 -3.01
CA SER A 54 -12.94 -26.50 -3.07
C SER A 54 -11.59 -25.90 -3.42
N LEU A 55 -10.50 -26.47 -2.92
CA LEU A 55 -9.15 -26.07 -3.25
C LEU A 55 -8.70 -26.80 -4.52
N ASN A 56 -8.44 -26.04 -5.59
CA ASN A 56 -7.91 -26.55 -6.83
C ASN A 56 -6.44 -26.14 -7.00
N PHE A 57 -5.53 -27.11 -6.92
CA PHE A 57 -4.09 -26.90 -7.09
C PHE A 57 -3.58 -27.20 -8.50
N GLU A 58 -4.44 -27.65 -9.41
CA GLU A 58 -4.04 -28.00 -10.78
C GLU A 58 -3.71 -26.78 -11.66
N SER A 59 -4.22 -25.60 -11.28
CA SER A 59 -3.96 -24.35 -12.00
C SER A 59 -2.56 -23.77 -11.79
N VAL A 60 -1.79 -24.32 -10.87
CA VAL A 60 -0.42 -23.87 -10.55
C VAL A 60 0.53 -25.00 -10.90
N GLY A 61 1.26 -24.83 -12.01
CA GLY A 61 2.17 -25.81 -12.58
C GLY A 61 3.32 -26.26 -11.67
N PHE A 62 3.00 -26.83 -10.53
CA PHE A 62 3.91 -27.64 -9.72
C PHE A 62 3.89 -29.05 -10.28
N GLY A 63 5.01 -29.43 -10.90
CA GLY A 63 5.16 -30.75 -11.51
C GLY A 63 4.78 -31.91 -10.59
N ASN A 64 4.05 -32.84 -11.15
CA ASN A 64 3.78 -34.25 -10.78
C ASN A 64 3.87 -34.72 -9.32
N GLY A 65 3.56 -33.88 -8.34
CA GLY A 65 3.35 -34.30 -6.96
C GLY A 65 1.87 -34.22 -6.65
N GLN A 66 1.18 -35.37 -6.53
CA GLN A 66 -0.20 -35.39 -6.05
C GLN A 66 -0.25 -34.89 -4.62
N LEU A 67 -0.70 -33.63 -4.45
CA LEU A 67 -1.07 -33.11 -3.13
C LEU A 67 -2.41 -33.73 -2.71
N PRO A 68 -2.59 -34.12 -1.44
CA PRO A 68 -3.84 -34.68 -0.97
C PRO A 68 -4.96 -33.64 -1.12
N LYS A 69 -6.10 -34.08 -1.70
CA LYS A 69 -7.33 -33.26 -1.73
C LYS A 69 -7.77 -33.03 -0.28
N ILE A 70 -7.75 -31.78 0.16
CA ILE A 70 -8.27 -31.42 1.48
C ILE A 70 -9.77 -31.21 1.32
N ASP A 71 -10.57 -32.10 1.92
CA ASP A 71 -12.02 -31.98 1.96
C ASP A 71 -12.41 -30.92 2.99
N LEU A 72 -12.90 -29.79 2.50
CA LEU A 72 -13.40 -28.67 3.31
C LEU A 72 -14.93 -28.72 3.50
N SER A 73 -15.60 -29.80 3.09
CA SER A 73 -17.07 -29.90 3.15
C SER A 73 -17.65 -29.83 4.57
N GLY A 74 -16.81 -30.00 5.60
CA GLY A 74 -17.19 -29.86 7.02
C GLY A 74 -16.96 -28.45 7.60
N PHE A 75 -16.38 -27.50 6.84
CA PHE A 75 -16.16 -26.15 7.30
C PHE A 75 -17.31 -25.24 6.89
N ASP A 76 -18.10 -24.80 7.88
CA ASP A 76 -19.09 -23.76 7.68
C ASP A 76 -18.41 -22.39 7.65
N LEU A 77 -18.25 -21.84 6.44
CA LEU A 77 -17.66 -20.52 6.21
C LEU A 77 -18.71 -19.39 6.22
N SER A 78 -20.00 -19.72 6.37
CA SER A 78 -21.08 -18.71 6.40
C SER A 78 -20.90 -17.71 7.53
N GLY A 79 -20.33 -18.14 8.67
CA GLY A 79 -19.98 -17.27 9.77
C GLY A 79 -18.82 -16.29 9.51
N VAL A 80 -17.95 -16.59 8.54
CA VAL A 80 -16.82 -15.70 8.22
C VAL A 80 -17.21 -14.66 7.17
N THR A 81 -18.03 -15.06 6.19
CA THR A 81 -18.59 -14.12 5.20
C THR A 81 -19.61 -13.18 5.81
N GLY A 82 -20.48 -13.66 6.72
CA GLY A 82 -21.43 -12.82 7.46
C GLY A 82 -20.75 -11.81 8.40
N LEU A 83 -19.59 -12.13 8.98
CA LEU A 83 -18.83 -11.17 9.81
C LEU A 83 -18.30 -9.97 9.02
N VAL A 84 -18.14 -10.09 7.72
CA VAL A 84 -17.69 -8.99 6.85
C VAL A 84 -18.86 -8.15 6.36
N ASP A 85 -20.03 -8.75 6.19
CA ASP A 85 -21.24 -8.08 5.71
C ASP A 85 -22.00 -7.31 6.81
N ASP A 86 -21.90 -7.77 8.07
CA ASP A 86 -22.55 -7.14 9.23
C ASP A 86 -21.76 -6.00 9.90
N LEU A 87 -20.51 -5.77 9.47
CA LEU A 87 -19.74 -4.63 9.98
C LEU A 87 -20.24 -3.35 9.32
N PRO A 88 -20.61 -2.31 10.12
CA PRO A 88 -21.06 -1.03 9.58
C PRO A 88 -19.96 -0.48 8.66
N THR A 89 -20.26 -0.51 7.37
CA THR A 89 -19.30 -0.23 6.28
C THR A 89 -18.90 1.23 6.21
N ASP A 90 -19.63 2.10 6.86
CA ASP A 90 -19.41 3.55 7.00
C ASP A 90 -18.38 3.91 8.10
N GLN A 91 -18.13 3.00 9.05
CA GLN A 91 -17.19 3.21 10.15
C GLN A 91 -15.81 2.58 9.93
N TRP A 92 -15.58 1.90 8.81
CA TRP A 92 -14.28 1.30 8.51
C TRP A 92 -13.30 2.36 8.04
N PRO A 93 -12.21 2.61 8.78
CA PRO A 93 -11.21 3.61 8.40
C PRO A 93 -10.46 3.26 7.12
N TYR A 94 -10.75 2.10 6.53
CA TYR A 94 -10.04 1.56 5.37
C TYR A 94 -10.83 1.62 4.06
N ARG A 95 -12.13 1.93 4.06
CA ARG A 95 -12.86 2.08 2.79
C ARG A 95 -12.55 3.40 2.13
N VAL A 96 -12.37 3.33 0.82
CA VAL A 96 -12.18 4.51 -0.03
C VAL A 96 -13.55 5.10 -0.31
N ALA A 97 -13.72 6.40 -0.12
CA ALA A 97 -14.97 7.07 -0.44
C ALA A 97 -15.31 6.92 -1.93
N ARG A 98 -16.59 6.67 -2.23
CA ARG A 98 -17.05 6.57 -3.63
C ARG A 98 -17.18 7.92 -4.30
N GLU A 99 -17.40 9.00 -3.54
CA GLU A 99 -17.49 10.37 -4.02
C GLU A 99 -16.35 11.19 -3.42
N GLY A 100 -15.81 12.13 -4.19
CA GLY A 100 -14.66 12.93 -3.81
C GLY A 100 -13.33 12.21 -4.07
N MET A 101 -12.24 12.78 -3.57
CA MET A 101 -10.92 12.22 -3.66
C MET A 101 -10.41 11.80 -2.28
N THR A 102 -9.86 10.62 -2.19
CA THR A 102 -9.12 10.16 -1.01
C THR A 102 -7.71 9.77 -1.39
N ILE A 103 -6.75 10.16 -0.52
CA ILE A 103 -5.36 9.70 -0.58
C ILE A 103 -5.08 9.01 0.75
N LYS A 104 -4.69 7.75 0.70
CA LYS A 104 -4.48 6.93 1.90
C LYS A 104 -3.06 6.38 1.91
N THR A 105 -2.32 6.66 2.98
CA THR A 105 -1.03 6.01 3.21
C THR A 105 -1.27 4.60 3.75
N LEU A 106 -0.63 3.60 3.14
CA LEU A 106 -0.77 2.21 3.57
C LEU A 106 0.33 1.83 4.57
N ARG A 107 -0.02 0.92 5.49
CA ARG A 107 0.94 0.45 6.50
C ARG A 107 2.02 -0.41 5.88
N GLY A 108 3.25 -0.26 6.37
CA GLY A 108 4.33 -1.16 6.02
C GLY A 108 5.69 -0.54 6.24
N GLU A 109 6.70 -1.27 5.82
CA GLU A 109 8.04 -0.75 5.60
C GLU A 109 8.10 -0.33 4.14
N GLY A 110 8.60 0.87 3.87
CA GLY A 110 8.56 1.50 2.56
C GLY A 110 7.26 2.27 2.31
N GLU A 111 7.16 2.82 1.13
CA GLU A 111 6.08 3.73 0.78
C GLU A 111 5.04 3.06 -0.11
N ALA A 112 3.79 3.17 0.29
CA ALA A 112 2.65 2.78 -0.51
C ALA A 112 1.48 3.75 -0.25
N VAL A 113 0.95 4.36 -1.29
CA VAL A 113 -0.13 5.33 -1.23
C VAL A 113 -1.22 4.93 -2.20
N LEU A 114 -2.44 4.81 -1.71
CA LEU A 114 -3.62 4.52 -2.53
C LEU A 114 -4.42 5.81 -2.71
N ILE A 115 -4.63 6.18 -3.96
CA ILE A 115 -5.47 7.32 -4.35
C ILE A 115 -6.75 6.77 -4.98
N CYS A 116 -7.88 7.30 -4.56
CA CYS A 116 -9.17 7.00 -5.17
C CYS A 116 -9.91 8.29 -5.47
N CYS A 117 -10.46 8.37 -6.66
CA CYS A 117 -11.32 9.46 -7.10
C CYS A 117 -12.42 8.91 -7.99
N ASP A 118 -13.68 9.15 -7.61
CA ASP A 118 -14.86 8.77 -8.39
C ASP A 118 -14.86 7.28 -8.83
N GLY A 119 -14.38 6.40 -7.96
CA GLY A 119 -14.30 4.96 -8.21
C GLY A 119 -13.06 4.49 -8.99
N TYR A 120 -12.23 5.39 -9.50
CA TYR A 120 -10.93 5.06 -10.08
C TYR A 120 -9.86 5.02 -9.01
N THR A 121 -8.90 4.11 -9.15
CA THR A 121 -7.88 3.84 -8.14
C THR A 121 -6.48 3.86 -8.75
N LEU A 122 -5.56 4.53 -8.06
CA LEU A 122 -4.14 4.59 -8.41
C LEU A 122 -3.31 4.19 -7.18
N LEU A 123 -2.51 3.16 -7.33
CA LEU A 123 -1.54 2.75 -6.32
C LEU A 123 -0.17 3.35 -6.66
N LEU A 124 0.39 4.13 -5.75
CA LEU A 124 1.73 4.68 -5.83
C LEU A 124 2.66 3.95 -4.87
N GLY A 125 3.74 3.36 -5.38
CA GLY A 125 4.64 2.50 -4.61
C GLY A 125 4.04 1.15 -4.27
N GLY A 126 4.69 0.40 -3.42
CA GLY A 126 4.29 -0.96 -3.08
C GLY A 126 4.72 -1.42 -1.69
N GLY A 127 5.52 -0.61 -1.01
CA GLY A 127 6.16 -1.03 0.23
C GLY A 127 6.96 -2.32 0.05
N LYS A 128 7.48 -2.86 1.13
CA LYS A 128 8.33 -4.06 1.12
C LYS A 128 7.55 -5.37 1.01
N SER A 129 6.35 -5.43 1.58
CA SER A 129 5.62 -6.68 1.80
C SER A 129 4.38 -6.80 0.90
N GLY A 130 4.42 -7.72 -0.07
CA GLY A 130 3.29 -8.01 -0.95
C GLY A 130 2.05 -8.49 -0.21
N PRO A 131 2.12 -9.49 0.69
CA PRO A 131 0.95 -9.94 1.43
C PRO A 131 0.29 -8.84 2.27
N MET A 132 1.09 -7.99 2.94
CA MET A 132 0.56 -6.87 3.71
C MET A 132 -0.13 -5.84 2.82
N LEU A 133 0.50 -5.48 1.70
CA LEU A 133 -0.08 -4.55 0.72
C LEU A 133 -1.39 -5.08 0.16
N CYS A 134 -1.42 -6.32 -0.31
CA CYS A 134 -2.62 -6.95 -0.87
C CYS A 134 -3.77 -7.00 0.14
N GLY A 135 -3.49 -7.39 1.39
CA GLY A 135 -4.48 -7.37 2.46
C GLY A 135 -5.08 -5.99 2.68
N GLN A 136 -4.26 -4.93 2.70
CA GLN A 136 -4.75 -3.56 2.86
C GLN A 136 -5.54 -3.07 1.65
N LEU A 137 -5.13 -3.41 0.42
CA LEU A 137 -5.89 -3.08 -0.78
C LEU A 137 -7.29 -3.69 -0.74
N LEU A 138 -7.42 -4.96 -0.32
CA LEU A 138 -8.72 -5.62 -0.15
C LEU A 138 -9.57 -4.93 0.93
N LEU A 139 -8.98 -4.60 2.08
CA LEU A 139 -9.67 -3.86 3.15
C LEU A 139 -10.12 -2.46 2.69
N CYS A 140 -9.40 -1.84 1.77
CA CYS A 140 -9.79 -0.58 1.15
C CYS A 140 -10.85 -0.73 0.03
N GLY A 141 -11.24 -1.95 -0.32
CA GLY A 141 -12.13 -2.20 -1.46
C GLY A 141 -11.45 -2.01 -2.82
N ALA A 142 -10.10 -2.00 -2.85
CA ALA A 142 -9.29 -1.83 -4.06
C ALA A 142 -8.81 -3.19 -4.61
N GLY A 143 -9.73 -4.13 -4.77
CA GLY A 143 -9.45 -5.46 -5.37
C GLY A 143 -9.10 -5.39 -6.86
N SER A 144 -9.44 -4.29 -7.54
CA SER A 144 -8.95 -3.93 -8.87
C SER A 144 -8.35 -2.52 -8.83
N LEU A 145 -7.34 -2.26 -9.65
CA LEU A 145 -6.71 -0.95 -9.77
C LEU A 145 -6.84 -0.43 -11.20
N SER A 146 -7.13 0.87 -11.34
CA SER A 146 -7.08 1.53 -12.65
C SER A 146 -5.64 1.67 -13.12
N ALA A 147 -4.75 2.05 -12.22
CA ALA A 147 -3.33 2.19 -12.48
C ALA A 147 -2.48 1.86 -11.25
N ALA A 148 -1.23 1.50 -11.49
CA ALA A 148 -0.18 1.38 -10.48
C ALA A 148 1.07 2.11 -10.96
N ALA A 149 1.87 2.64 -10.03
CA ALA A 149 3.12 3.32 -10.34
C ALA A 149 4.25 2.89 -9.41
N ALA A 150 5.41 2.58 -9.98
CA ALA A 150 6.65 2.35 -9.25
C ALA A 150 7.30 3.70 -8.96
N MET A 151 7.22 4.17 -7.71
CA MET A 151 7.80 5.45 -7.29
C MET A 151 9.31 5.39 -7.07
N SER A 152 9.92 4.21 -7.19
CA SER A 152 11.34 3.93 -7.01
C SER A 152 11.66 2.59 -7.65
N SER A 153 12.94 2.22 -7.67
CA SER A 153 13.43 0.89 -8.06
C SER A 153 13.80 0.01 -6.86
N GLY A 154 13.79 0.58 -5.65
CA GLY A 154 14.25 -0.07 -4.43
C GLY A 154 13.29 -1.15 -3.91
N GLU A 155 13.84 -2.21 -3.30
CA GLU A 155 13.03 -3.33 -2.78
C GLU A 155 12.09 -2.90 -1.64
N THR A 156 12.47 -1.90 -0.87
CA THR A 156 11.65 -1.39 0.24
C THR A 156 10.41 -0.65 -0.26
N GLU A 157 10.52 0.00 -1.42
CA GLU A 157 9.47 0.85 -1.98
C GLU A 157 8.53 0.11 -2.94
N ILE A 158 9.04 -0.91 -3.64
CA ILE A 158 8.25 -1.64 -4.65
C ILE A 158 8.19 -3.16 -4.44
N GLY A 159 8.72 -3.68 -3.32
CA GLY A 159 8.77 -5.12 -3.04
C GLY A 159 7.42 -5.81 -3.08
N GLY A 160 6.35 -5.12 -2.67
CA GLY A 160 4.98 -5.61 -2.71
C GLY A 160 4.28 -5.44 -4.05
N LEU A 161 4.80 -4.57 -4.94
CA LEU A 161 4.07 -4.15 -6.13
C LEU A 161 3.80 -5.27 -7.13
N GLY A 162 4.75 -6.21 -7.30
CA GLY A 162 4.57 -7.36 -8.19
C GLY A 162 3.39 -8.26 -7.77
N MET A 163 3.22 -8.51 -6.46
CA MET A 163 2.07 -9.26 -5.94
C MET A 163 0.78 -8.46 -6.10
N ALA A 164 0.79 -7.16 -5.81
CA ALA A 164 -0.37 -6.29 -5.98
C ALA A 164 -0.83 -6.25 -7.44
N ILE A 165 0.08 -6.13 -8.41
CA ILE A 165 -0.22 -6.20 -9.84
C ILE A 165 -0.85 -7.54 -10.22
N SER A 166 -0.31 -8.65 -9.70
CA SER A 166 -0.85 -9.99 -9.97
C SER A 166 -2.29 -10.14 -9.45
N MET A 167 -2.59 -9.57 -8.29
CA MET A 167 -3.92 -9.61 -7.68
C MET A 167 -4.91 -8.67 -8.36
N THR A 168 -4.51 -7.41 -8.59
CA THR A 168 -5.44 -6.33 -8.97
C THR A 168 -5.55 -6.09 -10.48
N LYS A 169 -4.59 -6.60 -11.25
CA LYS A 169 -4.51 -6.49 -12.73
C LYS A 169 -4.78 -5.04 -13.21
N PRO A 170 -3.94 -4.07 -12.85
CA PRO A 170 -4.14 -2.68 -13.24
C PRO A 170 -4.15 -2.52 -14.77
N GLY A 171 -4.94 -1.56 -15.27
CA GLY A 171 -4.94 -1.22 -16.70
C GLY A 171 -3.63 -0.59 -17.14
N TYR A 172 -2.99 0.18 -16.26
CA TYR A 172 -1.75 0.89 -16.52
C TYR A 172 -0.71 0.59 -15.45
N LEU A 173 0.55 0.44 -15.87
CA LEU A 173 1.72 0.46 -14.98
C LEU A 173 2.66 1.58 -15.43
N LEU A 174 2.87 2.58 -14.55
CA LEU A 174 3.86 3.62 -14.72
C LEU A 174 5.14 3.21 -14.00
N PHE A 175 6.28 3.32 -14.63
CA PHE A 175 7.56 2.95 -14.03
C PHE A 175 8.70 3.73 -14.67
N THR A 176 9.83 3.82 -14.01
CA THR A 176 11.05 4.39 -14.58
C THR A 176 11.83 3.30 -15.27
N ASP A 177 12.30 3.57 -16.48
CA ASP A 177 13.26 2.71 -17.17
C ASP A 177 14.65 3.00 -16.58
N THR A 178 14.97 2.29 -15.52
CA THR A 178 16.25 2.41 -14.82
C THR A 178 17.11 1.18 -15.10
N GLN A 179 18.42 1.35 -15.01
CA GLN A 179 19.36 0.25 -15.16
C GLN A 179 19.41 -0.69 -13.94
N THR A 180 18.64 -0.38 -12.90
CA THR A 180 18.58 -1.24 -11.71
C THR A 180 18.12 -2.65 -12.06
N LYS A 181 18.75 -3.61 -11.42
CA LYS A 181 18.42 -5.04 -11.56
C LYS A 181 17.83 -5.58 -10.26
N SER A 182 17.15 -4.75 -9.47
CA SER A 182 16.56 -5.21 -8.21
C SER A 182 15.59 -6.36 -8.48
N LYS A 183 15.52 -7.32 -7.55
CA LYS A 183 14.59 -8.45 -7.66
C LYS A 183 13.13 -7.98 -7.67
N ALA A 184 12.82 -6.96 -6.87
CA ALA A 184 11.49 -6.38 -6.80
C ALA A 184 11.07 -5.75 -8.13
N TYR A 185 11.97 -5.01 -8.77
CA TYR A 185 11.73 -4.40 -10.08
C TYR A 185 11.46 -5.46 -11.16
N ASN A 186 12.32 -6.49 -11.24
CA ASN A 186 12.13 -7.58 -12.19
C ASN A 186 10.84 -8.38 -11.91
N SER A 187 10.50 -8.59 -10.63
CA SER A 187 9.25 -9.24 -10.24
C SER A 187 8.03 -8.43 -10.67
N MET A 188 8.06 -7.10 -10.49
CA MET A 188 7.01 -6.19 -10.92
C MET A 188 6.78 -6.25 -12.43
N LEU A 189 7.84 -6.14 -13.24
CA LEU A 189 7.75 -6.22 -14.69
C LEU A 189 7.23 -7.59 -15.15
N SER A 190 7.74 -8.67 -14.55
CA SER A 190 7.27 -10.04 -14.85
C SER A 190 5.80 -10.22 -14.48
N ALA A 191 5.35 -9.69 -13.36
CA ALA A 191 3.94 -9.72 -12.97
C ALA A 191 3.06 -8.98 -13.97
N ALA A 192 3.47 -7.77 -14.39
CA ALA A 192 2.74 -6.99 -15.38
C ALA A 192 2.60 -7.72 -16.73
N GLN A 193 3.68 -8.33 -17.21
CA GLN A 193 3.67 -9.12 -18.44
C GLN A 193 2.76 -10.34 -18.33
N LYS A 194 2.86 -11.11 -17.23
CA LYS A 194 2.07 -12.33 -17.02
C LYS A 194 0.57 -12.07 -16.86
N THR A 195 0.21 -10.96 -16.25
CA THR A 195 -1.19 -10.60 -16.02
C THR A 195 -1.83 -9.85 -17.17
N GLY A 196 -1.04 -9.52 -18.20
CA GLY A 196 -1.53 -8.82 -19.39
C GLY A 196 -1.89 -7.36 -19.10
N VAL A 197 -1.08 -6.68 -18.26
CA VAL A 197 -1.20 -5.21 -18.10
C VAL A 197 -1.08 -4.58 -19.49
N THR A 198 -2.14 -3.91 -19.95
CA THR A 198 -2.27 -3.49 -21.33
C THR A 198 -1.36 -2.32 -21.69
N GLN A 199 -1.05 -1.47 -20.72
CA GLN A 199 -0.25 -0.27 -20.92
C GLN A 199 0.87 -0.19 -19.87
N MET A 200 2.10 -0.39 -20.33
CA MET A 200 3.32 -0.17 -19.56
C MET A 200 3.96 1.13 -20.03
N VAL A 201 3.95 2.14 -19.16
CA VAL A 201 4.32 3.52 -19.51
C VAL A 201 5.55 3.94 -18.75
N VAL A 202 6.55 4.46 -19.46
CA VAL A 202 7.70 5.16 -18.89
C VAL A 202 7.44 6.67 -19.05
N PRO A 203 6.84 7.30 -18.02
CA PRO A 203 6.38 8.66 -18.15
C PRO A 203 7.56 9.65 -18.17
N GLN A 204 7.36 10.77 -18.83
CA GLN A 204 8.23 11.94 -18.74
C GLN A 204 7.61 12.98 -17.81
N GLN A 205 8.43 13.85 -17.25
CA GLN A 205 7.94 15.02 -16.50
C GLN A 205 6.92 15.81 -17.34
N GLY A 206 5.84 16.23 -16.70
CA GLY A 206 4.76 16.94 -17.36
C GLY A 206 3.68 16.04 -17.97
N LEU A 207 3.85 14.71 -18.00
CA LEU A 207 2.77 13.80 -18.39
C LEU A 207 1.59 13.98 -17.43
N THR A 208 0.40 14.19 -17.96
CA THR A 208 -0.85 14.30 -17.21
C THR A 208 -1.84 13.23 -17.63
N PHE A 209 -2.63 12.75 -16.67
CA PHE A 209 -3.77 11.87 -16.95
C PHE A 209 -4.88 12.08 -15.92
N SER A 210 -6.09 11.67 -16.25
CA SER A 210 -7.25 11.77 -15.37
C SER A 210 -7.39 10.53 -14.48
N LEU A 211 -7.72 10.75 -13.21
CA LEU A 211 -8.17 9.74 -12.28
C LEU A 211 -9.56 10.16 -11.78
N GLY A 212 -10.61 9.73 -12.45
CA GLY A 212 -11.92 10.35 -12.28
C GLY A 212 -11.88 11.85 -12.62
N ARG A 213 -12.33 12.70 -11.71
CA ARG A 213 -12.25 14.17 -11.83
C ARG A 213 -10.91 14.75 -11.37
N ALA A 214 -10.05 13.95 -10.76
CA ALA A 214 -8.71 14.40 -10.41
C ALA A 214 -7.78 14.39 -11.63
N THR A 215 -6.87 15.35 -11.67
CA THR A 215 -5.76 15.39 -12.63
C THR A 215 -4.50 14.95 -11.92
N VAL A 216 -3.81 13.95 -12.46
CA VAL A 216 -2.52 13.47 -11.96
C VAL A 216 -1.44 13.91 -12.94
N THR A 217 -0.43 14.60 -12.43
CA THR A 217 0.71 15.11 -13.20
C THR A 217 2.00 14.47 -12.66
N VAL A 218 2.80 13.91 -13.55
CA VAL A 218 4.16 13.45 -13.23
C VAL A 218 5.07 14.68 -13.14
N ILE A 219 5.60 14.97 -11.94
CA ILE A 219 6.46 16.13 -11.70
C ILE A 219 7.95 15.77 -11.66
N GLY A 220 8.29 14.51 -11.58
CA GLY A 220 9.65 13.98 -11.59
C GLY A 220 9.68 12.49 -11.95
N PRO A 221 10.83 11.98 -12.37
CA PRO A 221 12.12 12.66 -12.53
C PRO A 221 12.15 13.58 -13.76
N THR A 222 13.09 14.56 -13.74
CA THR A 222 13.29 15.51 -14.86
C THR A 222 14.10 14.88 -15.98
N TYR A 223 15.04 14.03 -15.65
CA TYR A 223 15.78 13.14 -16.54
C TYR A 223 16.01 11.78 -15.84
N ARG A 224 16.71 10.87 -16.46
CA ARG A 224 16.91 9.49 -15.97
C ARG A 224 18.37 9.14 -15.87
N ASN A 225 18.64 8.05 -15.17
CA ASN A 225 19.98 7.52 -14.93
C ASN A 225 20.83 8.46 -14.06
N HIS A 226 20.21 8.91 -12.95
CA HIS A 226 20.94 9.62 -11.92
C HIS A 226 21.99 8.74 -11.26
N LEU A 227 23.02 9.34 -10.69
CA LEU A 227 24.02 8.63 -9.88
C LEU A 227 23.39 8.02 -8.63
N ASP A 228 22.42 8.72 -8.05
CA ASP A 228 21.55 8.16 -7.00
C ASP A 228 20.25 7.69 -7.65
N GLU A 229 20.06 6.39 -7.75
CA GLU A 229 18.88 5.77 -8.38
C GLU A 229 17.56 6.21 -7.73
N ARG A 230 17.59 6.76 -6.51
CA ARG A 230 16.40 7.28 -5.84
C ARG A 230 15.83 8.50 -6.57
N ASP A 231 16.69 9.29 -7.21
CA ASP A 231 16.29 10.47 -7.98
C ASP A 231 15.63 10.11 -9.33
N ASP A 232 15.71 8.85 -9.75
CA ASP A 232 14.93 8.29 -10.87
C ASP A 232 13.48 7.96 -10.47
N GLY A 233 13.12 8.11 -9.21
CA GLY A 233 11.80 7.80 -8.69
C GLY A 233 10.72 8.75 -9.20
N LEU A 234 9.54 8.16 -9.53
CA LEU A 234 8.38 8.95 -9.95
C LEU A 234 7.83 9.77 -8.79
N SER A 235 7.54 11.03 -9.05
CA SER A 235 6.87 11.95 -8.14
C SER A 235 5.65 12.55 -8.82
N PHE A 236 4.58 12.76 -8.07
CA PHE A 236 3.28 13.11 -8.61
C PHE A 236 2.68 14.33 -7.94
N ARG A 237 2.00 15.15 -8.73
CA ARG A 237 1.04 16.15 -8.28
C ARG A 237 -0.37 15.63 -8.59
N ILE A 238 -1.28 15.78 -7.65
CA ILE A 238 -2.69 15.41 -7.79
C ILE A 238 -3.52 16.65 -7.52
N ASP A 239 -4.27 17.09 -8.52
CA ASP A 239 -5.19 18.22 -8.42
C ASP A 239 -6.63 17.72 -8.45
N TYR A 240 -7.47 18.18 -7.51
CA TYR A 240 -8.87 17.87 -7.45
C TYR A 240 -9.68 19.11 -7.04
N GLY A 241 -10.37 19.72 -8.02
CA GLY A 241 -11.03 21.01 -7.82
C GLY A 241 -10.02 22.10 -7.45
N ALA A 242 -10.23 22.74 -6.32
CA ALA A 242 -9.31 23.77 -5.77
C ALA A 242 -8.27 23.21 -4.80
N THR A 243 -8.18 21.89 -4.63
CA THR A 243 -7.25 21.24 -3.69
C THR A 243 -6.16 20.50 -4.44
N SER A 244 -4.99 20.39 -3.81
CA SER A 244 -3.84 19.73 -4.40
C SER A 244 -3.00 18.96 -3.39
N ALA A 245 -2.36 17.89 -3.87
CA ALA A 245 -1.42 17.10 -3.10
C ALA A 245 -0.18 16.77 -3.92
N LEU A 246 0.99 16.74 -3.27
CA LEU A 246 2.22 16.17 -3.82
C LEU A 246 2.51 14.84 -3.14
N VAL A 247 2.86 13.85 -3.95
CA VAL A 247 3.38 12.55 -3.48
C VAL A 247 4.78 12.40 -4.03
N MET A 248 5.76 12.53 -3.14
CA MET A 248 7.17 12.47 -3.49
C MET A 248 7.67 11.04 -3.32
N GLY A 249 8.25 10.47 -4.36
CA GLY A 249 8.80 9.11 -4.32
C GLY A 249 10.10 9.00 -3.56
N GLY A 250 11.01 8.16 -4.06
CA GLY A 250 12.32 7.96 -3.48
C GLY A 250 13.28 9.16 -3.57
N VAL A 251 12.84 10.28 -4.12
CA VAL A 251 13.67 11.44 -4.48
C VAL A 251 14.45 12.00 -3.29
N THR A 252 15.71 12.37 -3.55
CA THR A 252 16.58 13.08 -2.58
C THR A 252 16.46 14.60 -2.71
N GLY A 253 17.13 15.33 -1.83
CA GLY A 253 17.21 16.79 -1.96
C GLY A 253 17.91 17.27 -3.25
N ALA A 254 18.67 16.41 -3.96
CA ALA A 254 19.18 16.73 -5.28
C ALA A 254 18.06 16.67 -6.33
N GLY A 255 17.28 15.60 -6.36
CA GLY A 255 16.12 15.49 -7.26
C GLY A 255 15.05 16.55 -6.94
N GLU A 256 14.80 16.90 -5.67
CA GLU A 256 13.92 18.01 -5.31
C GLU A 256 14.36 19.34 -5.95
N ARG A 257 15.69 19.64 -5.92
CA ARG A 257 16.23 20.84 -6.58
C ARG A 257 16.03 20.83 -8.09
N GLU A 258 16.17 19.66 -8.70
CA GLU A 258 15.96 19.49 -10.14
C GLU A 258 14.49 19.72 -10.52
N ILE A 259 13.57 19.04 -9.83
CA ILE A 259 12.13 19.18 -10.04
C ILE A 259 11.72 20.66 -9.90
N ARG A 260 12.25 21.35 -8.88
CA ARG A 260 12.01 22.78 -8.67
C ARG A 260 12.60 23.63 -9.79
N SER A 261 13.82 23.36 -10.21
CA SER A 261 14.53 24.11 -11.27
C SER A 261 13.89 23.92 -12.63
N ALA A 262 13.25 22.77 -12.87
CA ALA A 262 12.48 22.49 -14.08
C ALA A 262 11.12 23.19 -14.12
N GLY A 263 10.76 23.96 -13.09
CA GLY A 263 9.52 24.73 -13.07
C GLY A 263 8.27 23.89 -12.85
N ALA A 264 8.36 22.72 -12.23
CA ALA A 264 7.20 21.93 -11.87
C ALA A 264 6.27 22.72 -10.91
N PRO A 265 4.94 22.59 -11.04
CA PRO A 265 3.99 23.22 -10.13
C PRO A 265 4.06 22.53 -8.75
N LEU A 266 4.65 23.21 -7.76
CA LEU A 266 4.94 22.63 -6.45
C LEU A 266 3.99 23.09 -5.35
N ASP A 267 3.35 24.27 -5.47
CA ASP A 267 2.42 24.76 -4.45
C ASP A 267 1.28 23.73 -4.24
N ALA A 268 1.12 23.24 -3.00
CA ALA A 268 0.15 22.17 -2.72
C ALA A 268 -0.31 22.17 -1.26
N ASP A 269 -1.60 21.85 -1.05
CA ASP A 269 -2.20 21.79 0.28
C ASP A 269 -1.61 20.67 1.15
N VAL A 270 -1.29 19.54 0.52
CA VAL A 270 -0.76 18.35 1.21
C VAL A 270 0.54 17.87 0.57
N LEU A 271 1.52 17.60 1.41
CA LEU A 271 2.78 16.97 1.01
C LEU A 271 2.91 15.60 1.65
N ILE A 272 3.01 14.54 0.83
CA ILE A 272 3.50 13.24 1.27
C ILE A 272 5.01 13.25 1.00
N CYS A 273 5.78 13.25 2.10
CA CYS A 273 7.21 13.51 2.06
C CYS A 273 7.98 12.36 1.41
N ALA A 274 9.00 12.70 0.64
CA ALA A 274 9.90 11.73 0.03
C ALA A 274 10.51 10.79 1.07
N GLN A 275 10.69 9.53 0.68
CA GLN A 275 11.34 8.49 1.47
C GLN A 275 10.79 8.37 2.91
N GLY A 276 9.51 8.70 3.10
CA GLY A 276 8.87 8.66 4.41
C GLY A 276 9.39 9.68 5.43
N GLY A 277 10.13 10.70 4.99
CA GLY A 277 10.66 11.78 5.82
C GLY A 277 12.08 11.57 6.33
N THR A 278 12.96 11.01 5.50
CA THR A 278 14.42 10.96 5.77
C THR A 278 15.05 12.34 5.68
N ASP A 279 16.24 12.51 6.28
CA ASP A 279 16.89 13.82 6.42
C ASP A 279 17.61 14.29 5.16
N ASP A 280 17.82 13.44 4.19
CA ASP A 280 18.42 13.74 2.88
C ASP A 280 17.39 14.22 1.83
N ALA A 281 16.14 14.35 2.23
CA ALA A 281 15.04 14.88 1.41
C ALA A 281 14.22 15.93 2.18
N THR A 282 13.13 16.40 1.58
CA THR A 282 12.22 17.39 2.15
C THR A 282 13.00 18.65 2.60
N SER A 283 13.81 19.19 1.70
CA SER A 283 14.70 20.33 1.95
C SER A 283 13.92 21.60 2.30
N ALA A 284 14.57 22.54 2.99
CA ALA A 284 13.90 23.79 3.40
C ALA A 284 13.37 24.59 2.21
N ASP A 285 14.14 24.65 1.14
CA ASP A 285 13.75 25.36 -0.09
C ASP A 285 12.60 24.64 -0.80
N PHE A 286 12.56 23.30 -0.75
CA PHE A 286 11.48 22.53 -1.31
C PHE A 286 10.19 22.74 -0.50
N VAL A 287 10.26 22.65 0.83
CA VAL A 287 9.13 22.93 1.72
C VAL A 287 8.59 24.35 1.53
N ALA A 288 9.46 25.34 1.36
CA ALA A 288 9.05 26.71 1.08
C ALA A 288 8.33 26.85 -0.29
N ALA A 289 8.80 26.12 -1.30
CA ALA A 289 8.15 26.11 -2.62
C ALA A 289 6.80 25.38 -2.62
N VAL A 290 6.64 24.32 -1.81
CA VAL A 290 5.39 23.59 -1.68
C VAL A 290 4.40 24.33 -0.79
N SER A 291 4.86 24.96 0.29
CA SER A 291 4.03 25.68 1.27
C SER A 291 2.83 24.87 1.81
N PRO A 292 3.04 23.61 2.24
CA PRO A 292 1.94 22.70 2.54
C PRO A 292 1.20 23.09 3.81
N LYS A 293 -0.14 22.93 3.82
CA LYS A 293 -0.97 23.05 5.04
C LYS A 293 -0.82 21.80 5.91
N ALA A 294 -0.62 20.64 5.30
CA ALA A 294 -0.40 19.37 5.98
C ALA A 294 0.73 18.58 5.33
N ALA A 295 1.52 17.89 6.15
CA ALA A 295 2.59 17.01 5.68
C ALA A 295 2.49 15.64 6.32
N LEU A 296 2.58 14.58 5.50
CA LEU A 296 2.48 13.19 5.90
C LEU A 296 3.84 12.51 5.74
N LEU A 297 4.35 11.94 6.83
CA LEU A 297 5.60 11.20 6.87
C LEU A 297 5.28 9.72 7.07
N THR A 298 5.45 8.94 6.00
CA THR A 298 5.10 7.51 5.93
C THR A 298 6.14 6.61 6.59
N GLY A 299 7.35 7.12 6.82
CA GLY A 299 8.44 6.38 7.43
C GLY A 299 8.18 6.01 8.89
N ARG A 300 8.68 4.84 9.31
CA ARG A 300 8.57 4.39 10.71
C ARG A 300 9.41 5.25 11.68
N LYS A 301 10.48 5.86 11.19
CA LYS A 301 11.39 6.72 11.95
C LYS A 301 11.74 7.96 11.13
N PRO A 302 10.79 8.88 10.93
CA PRO A 302 11.08 10.12 10.23
C PRO A 302 12.11 10.93 11.00
N ALA A 303 12.92 11.70 10.28
CA ALA A 303 13.95 12.53 10.89
C ALA A 303 13.34 13.72 11.63
N ASN A 304 13.72 13.92 12.88
CA ASN A 304 13.21 15.03 13.69
C ASN A 304 13.42 16.40 13.03
N GLN A 305 14.54 16.59 12.34
CA GLN A 305 14.82 17.85 11.64
C GLN A 305 13.84 18.12 10.49
N VAL A 306 13.34 17.09 9.82
CA VAL A 306 12.29 17.21 8.79
C VAL A 306 10.99 17.65 9.45
N ILE A 307 10.59 16.99 10.55
CA ILE A 307 9.40 17.36 11.32
C ILE A 307 9.46 18.83 11.75
N VAL A 308 10.56 19.25 12.36
CA VAL A 308 10.76 20.64 12.81
C VAL A 308 10.72 21.62 11.64
N ARG A 309 11.31 21.25 10.50
CA ARG A 309 11.32 22.09 9.29
C ARG A 309 9.92 22.33 8.75
N LEU A 310 9.11 21.28 8.65
CA LEU A 310 7.73 21.36 8.20
C LEU A 310 6.86 22.18 9.17
N GLN A 311 7.02 21.96 10.49
CA GLN A 311 6.31 22.74 11.50
C GLN A 311 6.67 24.23 11.47
N LYS A 312 7.95 24.56 11.28
CA LYS A 312 8.41 25.96 11.11
C LYS A 312 7.83 26.62 9.85
N ALA A 313 7.57 25.84 8.82
CA ALA A 313 6.90 26.32 7.61
C ALA A 313 5.36 26.44 7.77
N GLY A 314 4.82 26.13 8.94
CA GLY A 314 3.38 26.22 9.23
C GLY A 314 2.57 24.98 8.91
N ALA A 315 3.19 23.89 8.43
CA ALA A 315 2.48 22.67 8.12
C ALA A 315 2.06 21.91 9.39
N LYS A 316 0.84 21.36 9.39
CA LYS A 316 0.44 20.35 10.37
C LYS A 316 1.06 19.02 9.98
N VAL A 317 1.89 18.47 10.86
CA VAL A 317 2.68 17.26 10.56
C VAL A 317 2.02 16.02 11.15
N TYR A 318 1.87 15.00 10.32
CA TYR A 318 1.35 13.69 10.69
C TYR A 318 2.40 12.62 10.38
N THR A 319 2.60 11.68 11.29
CA THR A 319 3.58 10.61 11.11
C THR A 319 2.91 9.23 11.19
N ALA A 320 3.34 8.29 10.35
CA ALA A 320 2.86 6.91 10.43
C ALA A 320 3.22 6.23 11.76
N ARG A 321 4.27 6.72 12.44
CA ARG A 321 4.65 6.26 13.78
C ARG A 321 3.56 6.54 14.81
N ASP A 322 2.97 7.73 14.79
CA ASP A 322 2.06 8.21 15.82
C ASP A 322 0.59 7.93 15.45
N HIS A 323 0.27 7.90 14.15
CA HIS A 323 -1.09 7.83 13.63
C HIS A 323 -1.39 6.52 12.85
N GLY A 324 -0.38 5.78 12.42
CA GLY A 324 -0.58 4.58 11.60
C GLY A 324 -0.95 4.92 10.15
N VAL A 325 -2.13 4.47 9.70
CA VAL A 325 -2.68 4.83 8.39
C VAL A 325 -3.26 6.23 8.46
N MET A 326 -2.87 7.09 7.53
CA MET A 326 -3.36 8.46 7.44
C MET A 326 -4.21 8.60 6.17
N THR A 327 -5.35 9.24 6.28
CA THR A 327 -6.27 9.45 5.15
C THR A 327 -6.43 10.94 4.90
N VAL A 328 -6.16 11.37 3.68
CA VAL A 328 -6.53 12.69 3.17
C VAL A 328 -7.83 12.56 2.42
N TYR A 329 -8.78 13.40 2.69
CA TYR A 329 -10.03 13.51 1.97
C TYR A 329 -10.19 14.91 1.39
N SER A 330 -10.65 14.99 0.15
CA SER A 330 -11.01 16.24 -0.52
C SER A 330 -12.39 16.15 -1.17
N ASP A 331 -13.20 17.18 -0.97
CA ASP A 331 -14.46 17.42 -1.66
C ASP A 331 -14.28 18.28 -2.92
N GLY A 332 -13.04 18.68 -3.24
CA GLY A 332 -12.68 19.57 -4.33
C GLY A 332 -12.62 21.05 -3.95
N ALA A 333 -13.14 21.45 -2.80
CA ALA A 333 -13.02 22.80 -2.24
C ALA A 333 -12.18 22.81 -0.98
N ASN A 334 -12.32 21.80 -0.15
CA ASN A 334 -11.64 21.65 1.13
C ASN A 334 -10.87 20.33 1.19
N ILE A 335 -9.79 20.32 1.95
CA ILE A 335 -8.98 19.16 2.20
C ILE A 335 -8.85 18.92 3.70
N THR A 336 -9.05 17.68 4.12
CA THR A 336 -8.94 17.27 5.53
C THR A 336 -8.02 16.06 5.66
N VAL A 337 -7.31 15.97 6.78
CA VAL A 337 -6.46 14.84 7.11
C VAL A 337 -6.99 14.17 8.37
N ALA A 338 -7.35 12.89 8.24
CA ALA A 338 -7.72 12.02 9.33
C ALA A 338 -6.58 11.03 9.59
N PRO A 339 -6.09 10.96 10.84
CA PRO A 339 -5.08 9.98 11.23
C PRO A 339 -5.69 8.60 11.41
#